data_51bd5407e970e61ff999ac1944f06bdd
#
_entry.id   51bd5407e970e61ff999ac1944f06bdd
#
_cell.length_a   1.000
_cell.length_b   1.000
_cell.length_c   1.000
_cell.angle_alpha   90.00
_cell.angle_beta   90.00
_cell.angle_gamma   90.00
#
_symmetry.space_group_name_H-M   'P 1'
#
loop_
_entity.id
_entity.type
_entity.pdbx_description
1 polymer ?
#
loop_
_entity_poly.entity_id
_entity_poly.type
_entity_poly.pdbx_seq_one_letter_code
_entity_poly.pdbx_strand_id
1 'polypeptide(L)'
;MNEKLGKRLLYLGVPAAGIAFCLYYLSIATEDVAYTDYMRLIVSYLRCGQSGEIFRAGRADPGSHHLSGKDNQRGLFHYSTVFDMVLGVLSHGLAALALASYCRDKKGYAPWFLVIMLLMFSLNKWEMLGNGSGWVCFLSIAGFYWNFVILDRTVCGRERKYDRVLLKALPAFLTLLVAGPYCGSYSLIMTMAYCALLVSDYRKNRRINKEWAADLAFVLGALGSTF
;
A
#
# COMPACT_ATOMS: atom_id res chain seq x y z
N MET A 1 -2.14 18.02 -31.35
CA MET A 1 -2.07 17.80 -29.88
C MET A 1 -0.71 17.21 -29.55
N ASN A 2 0.04 17.83 -28.64
CA ASN A 2 1.44 17.43 -28.38
C ASN A 2 1.44 16.00 -27.76
N GLU A 3 2.13 15.04 -28.39
CA GLU A 3 2.18 13.61 -27.96
C GLU A 3 2.53 13.45 -26.46
N LYS A 4 3.41 14.32 -25.95
CA LYS A 4 3.75 14.37 -24.53
C LYS A 4 2.59 14.73 -23.63
N LEU A 5 1.71 15.64 -24.08
CA LEU A 5 0.51 16.04 -23.34
C LEU A 5 -0.52 14.91 -23.33
N GLY A 6 -0.75 14.25 -24.46
CA GLY A 6 -1.66 13.12 -24.55
C GLY A 6 -1.25 11.96 -23.63
N LYS A 7 0.04 11.63 -23.57
CA LYS A 7 0.56 10.60 -22.62
C LYS A 7 0.39 11.03 -21.16
N ARG A 8 0.60 12.29 -20.82
CA ARG A 8 0.38 12.77 -19.45
C ARG A 8 -1.10 12.68 -19.06
N LEU A 9 -1.99 13.11 -19.96
CA LEU A 9 -3.44 13.02 -19.73
C LEU A 9 -3.89 11.57 -19.55
N LEU A 10 -3.36 10.64 -20.32
CA LEU A 10 -3.69 9.23 -20.20
C LEU A 10 -3.24 8.67 -18.82
N TYR A 11 -1.94 8.76 -18.52
CA TYR A 11 -1.36 8.07 -17.34
C TYR A 11 -1.62 8.78 -15.99
N LEU A 12 -2.05 10.02 -15.96
CA LEU A 12 -2.44 10.73 -14.75
C LEU A 12 -3.94 10.99 -14.71
N GLY A 13 -4.55 11.33 -15.82
CA GLY A 13 -5.97 11.68 -15.91
C GLY A 13 -6.88 10.49 -15.64
N VAL A 14 -6.54 9.31 -16.19
CA VAL A 14 -7.36 8.09 -15.96
C VAL A 14 -7.37 7.65 -14.50
N PRO A 15 -6.23 7.54 -13.78
CA PRO A 15 -6.25 7.27 -12.34
C PRO A 15 -6.98 8.37 -11.55
N ALA A 16 -6.79 9.65 -11.89
CA ALA A 16 -7.49 10.75 -11.22
C ALA A 16 -9.01 10.67 -11.42
N ALA A 17 -9.47 10.33 -12.63
CA ALA A 17 -10.89 10.11 -12.90
C ALA A 17 -11.43 8.91 -12.12
N GLY A 18 -10.65 7.81 -11.98
CA GLY A 18 -11.01 6.66 -11.17
C GLY A 18 -11.13 7.01 -9.68
N ILE A 19 -10.21 7.79 -9.13
CA ILE A 19 -10.28 8.30 -7.75
C ILE A 19 -11.56 9.15 -7.58
N ALA A 20 -11.79 10.09 -8.48
CA ALA A 20 -12.98 10.94 -8.44
C ALA A 20 -14.28 10.12 -8.51
N PHE A 21 -14.32 9.10 -9.36
CA PHE A 21 -15.44 8.17 -9.45
C PHE A 21 -15.67 7.42 -8.12
N CYS A 22 -14.63 6.89 -7.48
CA CYS A 22 -14.77 6.21 -6.19
C CYS A 22 -15.20 7.15 -5.07
N LEU A 23 -14.68 8.38 -5.04
CA LEU A 23 -15.11 9.40 -4.07
C LEU A 23 -16.57 9.80 -4.28
N TYR A 24 -16.99 9.97 -5.52
CA TYR A 24 -18.39 10.22 -5.85
C TYR A 24 -19.28 9.05 -5.44
N TYR A 25 -18.86 7.80 -5.72
CA TYR A 25 -19.58 6.62 -5.27
C TYR A 25 -19.74 6.59 -3.74
N LEU A 26 -18.67 6.84 -2.97
CA LEU A 26 -18.76 6.91 -1.52
C LEU A 26 -19.74 7.99 -1.04
N SER A 27 -19.77 9.16 -1.68
CA SER A 27 -20.64 10.27 -1.28
C SER A 27 -22.14 9.96 -1.41
N ILE A 28 -22.52 9.00 -2.25
CA ILE A 28 -23.92 8.63 -2.49
C ILE A 28 -24.30 7.26 -1.90
N ALA A 29 -23.32 6.39 -1.68
CA ALA A 29 -23.57 4.98 -1.33
C ALA A 29 -23.28 4.65 0.13
N THR A 30 -22.65 5.57 0.88
CA THR A 30 -22.21 5.29 2.25
C THR A 30 -22.80 6.28 3.25
N GLU A 31 -23.15 5.76 4.42
CA GLU A 31 -23.49 6.52 5.62
C GLU A 31 -22.32 6.43 6.60
N ASP A 32 -22.20 7.42 7.50
CA ASP A 32 -21.16 7.42 8.55
C ASP A 32 -21.56 6.47 9.69
N VAL A 33 -21.65 5.17 9.36
CA VAL A 33 -22.03 4.10 10.28
C VAL A 33 -20.88 3.11 10.42
N ALA A 34 -20.53 2.82 11.67
CA ALA A 34 -19.54 1.79 11.97
C ALA A 34 -20.08 0.39 11.58
N TYR A 35 -19.41 -0.28 10.65
CA TYR A 35 -19.84 -1.56 10.10
C TYR A 35 -18.94 -2.71 10.58
N THR A 36 -19.54 -3.86 10.85
CA THR A 36 -18.89 -5.15 11.23
C THR A 36 -17.51 -5.09 11.88
N ASP A 37 -16.43 -5.18 11.09
CA ASP A 37 -15.05 -5.23 11.60
C ASP A 37 -14.60 -3.92 12.25
N TYR A 38 -15.14 -2.79 11.80
CA TYR A 38 -14.88 -1.50 12.42
C TYR A 38 -15.45 -1.44 13.83
N MET A 39 -16.63 -2.02 14.06
CA MET A 39 -17.21 -2.16 15.42
C MET A 39 -16.33 -3.03 16.33
N ARG A 40 -15.77 -4.12 15.82
CA ARG A 40 -14.83 -4.98 16.58
C ARG A 40 -13.59 -4.20 16.99
N LEU A 41 -13.04 -3.39 16.08
CA LEU A 41 -11.88 -2.53 16.38
C LEU A 41 -12.18 -1.49 17.45
N ILE A 42 -13.33 -0.80 17.37
CA ILE A 42 -13.76 0.17 18.39
C ILE A 42 -13.94 -0.51 19.74
N VAL A 43 -14.64 -1.64 19.79
CA VAL A 43 -14.90 -2.38 21.04
C VAL A 43 -13.60 -2.87 21.68
N SER A 44 -12.68 -3.41 20.87
CA SER A 44 -11.35 -3.83 21.33
C SER A 44 -10.57 -2.65 21.89
N TYR A 45 -10.57 -1.52 21.21
CA TYR A 45 -9.93 -0.29 21.66
C TYR A 45 -10.49 0.21 23.01
N LEU A 46 -11.81 0.26 23.14
CA LEU A 46 -12.46 0.72 24.38
C LEU A 46 -12.16 -0.22 25.56
N ARG A 47 -12.10 -1.52 25.34
CA ARG A 47 -11.72 -2.51 26.37
C ARG A 47 -10.28 -2.36 26.81
N CYS A 48 -9.34 -2.20 25.89
CA CYS A 48 -7.92 -2.01 26.20
C CYS A 48 -7.67 -0.68 26.93
N GLY A 49 -8.37 0.39 26.58
CA GLY A 49 -8.25 1.71 27.20
C GLY A 49 -8.67 1.74 28.66
N GLN A 50 -9.57 0.85 29.11
CA GLN A 50 -9.98 0.73 30.50
C GLN A 50 -8.99 -0.05 31.38
N SER A 51 -8.13 -0.89 30.80
CA SER A 51 -7.33 -1.86 31.57
C SER A 51 -5.90 -1.39 31.89
N GLY A 52 -5.44 -0.25 31.40
CA GLY A 52 -4.02 0.18 31.53
C GLY A 52 -3.00 -0.80 30.92
N GLU A 53 -3.45 -1.85 30.25
CA GLU A 53 -2.67 -2.94 29.71
C GLU A 53 -2.25 -2.75 28.24
N ILE A 54 -2.41 -1.55 27.69
CA ILE A 54 -2.08 -1.21 26.29
C ILE A 54 -0.67 -1.68 25.89
N PHE A 55 0.26 -1.71 26.84
CA PHE A 55 1.63 -2.17 26.62
C PHE A 55 1.81 -3.71 26.63
N ARG A 56 0.88 -4.46 27.24
CA ARG A 56 0.94 -5.93 27.24
C ARG A 56 0.19 -6.57 26.08
N ALA A 57 -0.88 -5.97 25.61
CA ALA A 57 -1.64 -6.43 24.46
C ALA A 57 -0.85 -6.33 23.13
N GLY A 58 0.14 -5.44 23.05
CA GLY A 58 0.99 -5.24 21.87
C GLY A 58 1.81 -6.45 21.42
N ARG A 59 1.82 -7.54 22.19
CA ARG A 59 2.56 -8.76 21.86
C ARG A 59 1.67 -9.91 21.33
N ALA A 60 0.35 -9.79 21.43
CA ALA A 60 -0.57 -10.89 21.14
C ALA A 60 -1.68 -10.57 20.14
N ASP A 61 -1.90 -9.29 19.80
CA ASP A 61 -3.01 -8.87 18.92
C ASP A 61 -2.51 -8.11 17.69
N PRO A 62 -2.66 -8.69 16.48
CA PRO A 62 -2.28 -8.03 15.21
C PRO A 62 -2.94 -6.68 14.99
N GLY A 63 -3.98 -6.33 15.75
CA GLY A 63 -4.69 -5.05 15.68
C GLY A 63 -4.03 -3.88 16.43
N SER A 64 -2.95 -4.09 17.21
CA SER A 64 -2.41 -3.07 18.11
C SER A 64 -1.89 -1.80 17.41
N HIS A 65 -1.29 -1.94 16.23
CA HIS A 65 -0.81 -0.78 15.44
C HIS A 65 -1.96 0.04 14.82
N HIS A 66 -3.10 -0.60 14.56
CA HIS A 66 -4.31 0.08 14.12
C HIS A 66 -4.93 0.92 15.25
N LEU A 67 -4.69 0.57 16.51
CA LEU A 67 -5.18 1.29 17.68
C LEU A 67 -4.51 2.66 17.84
N SER A 68 -3.22 2.78 17.56
CA SER A 68 -2.51 4.07 17.59
C SER A 68 -3.09 5.10 16.61
N GLY A 69 -3.55 4.64 15.43
CA GLY A 69 -4.27 5.49 14.48
C GLY A 69 -5.61 5.99 15.01
N LYS A 70 -6.28 5.20 15.88
CA LYS A 70 -7.58 5.56 16.45
C LYS A 70 -7.52 6.62 17.52
N ASP A 71 -6.43 6.76 18.27
CA ASP A 71 -6.24 7.85 19.23
C ASP A 71 -6.21 9.21 18.53
N ASN A 72 -5.49 9.30 17.42
CA ASN A 72 -5.46 10.50 16.59
C ASN A 72 -6.82 10.77 15.94
N GLN A 73 -7.51 9.72 15.52
CA GLN A 73 -8.83 9.83 14.91
C GLN A 73 -9.88 10.31 15.93
N ARG A 74 -9.81 9.83 17.20
CA ARG A 74 -10.68 10.30 18.27
C ARG A 74 -10.54 11.80 18.54
N GLY A 75 -9.29 12.28 18.60
CA GLY A 75 -9.01 13.67 18.89
C GLY A 75 -9.32 14.63 17.74
N LEU A 76 -9.11 14.21 16.50
CA LEU A 76 -9.20 15.06 15.32
C LEU A 76 -10.48 14.85 14.48
N PHE A 77 -10.99 13.63 14.40
CA PHE A 77 -12.07 13.28 13.46
C PHE A 77 -13.30 12.63 14.11
N HIS A 78 -13.38 12.60 15.46
CA HIS A 78 -14.53 12.06 16.20
C HIS A 78 -14.97 10.64 15.78
N TYR A 79 -14.02 9.78 15.39
CA TYR A 79 -14.26 8.42 14.86
C TYR A 79 -15.02 8.38 13.52
N SER A 80 -14.88 9.40 12.67
CA SER A 80 -15.54 9.40 11.37
C SER A 80 -15.07 8.23 10.51
N THR A 81 -15.99 7.35 10.11
CA THR A 81 -15.73 6.27 9.17
C THR A 81 -15.50 6.80 7.76
N VAL A 82 -16.10 7.93 7.43
CA VAL A 82 -15.93 8.62 6.12
C VAL A 82 -14.48 8.99 5.88
N PHE A 83 -13.76 9.46 6.92
CA PHE A 83 -12.34 9.76 6.79
C PHE A 83 -11.53 8.52 6.39
N ASP A 84 -11.75 7.39 7.05
CA ASP A 84 -11.08 6.13 6.75
C ASP A 84 -11.42 5.62 5.34
N MET A 85 -12.66 5.77 4.91
CA MET A 85 -13.10 5.42 3.54
C MET A 85 -12.40 6.28 2.49
N VAL A 86 -12.33 7.60 2.70
CA VAL A 86 -11.59 8.52 1.81
C VAL A 86 -10.11 8.15 1.75
N LEU A 87 -9.50 7.84 2.89
CA LEU A 87 -8.12 7.37 2.96
C LEU A 87 -7.93 6.05 2.18
N GLY A 88 -8.93 5.15 2.23
CA GLY A 88 -8.99 3.94 1.43
C GLY A 88 -8.96 4.22 -0.07
N VAL A 89 -9.80 5.13 -0.55
CA VAL A 89 -9.82 5.53 -1.97
C VAL A 89 -8.50 6.16 -2.39
N LEU A 90 -7.93 7.05 -1.58
CA LEU A 90 -6.64 7.68 -1.88
C LEU A 90 -5.50 6.65 -1.91
N SER A 91 -5.49 5.69 -0.99
CA SER A 91 -4.53 4.60 -0.96
C SER A 91 -4.66 3.69 -2.20
N HIS A 92 -5.90 3.38 -2.60
CA HIS A 92 -6.17 2.64 -3.84
C HIS A 92 -5.72 3.43 -5.09
N GLY A 93 -5.96 4.74 -5.11
CA GLY A 93 -5.45 5.66 -6.12
C GLY A 93 -3.92 5.66 -6.20
N LEU A 94 -3.24 5.61 -5.06
CA LEU A 94 -1.79 5.51 -5.00
C LEU A 94 -1.27 4.21 -5.63
N ALA A 95 -1.98 3.09 -5.45
CA ALA A 95 -1.69 1.83 -6.13
C ALA A 95 -1.88 1.94 -7.65
N ALA A 96 -2.97 2.58 -8.10
CA ALA A 96 -3.22 2.84 -9.52
C ALA A 96 -2.13 3.72 -10.15
N LEU A 97 -1.64 4.74 -9.43
CA LEU A 97 -0.52 5.58 -9.87
C LEU A 97 0.80 4.80 -10.00
N ALA A 98 1.04 3.79 -9.15
CA ALA A 98 2.20 2.90 -9.31
C ALA A 98 2.12 2.14 -10.64
N LEU A 99 0.97 1.51 -10.94
CA LEU A 99 0.75 0.82 -12.22
C LEU A 99 0.83 1.76 -13.43
N ALA A 100 0.24 2.95 -13.32
CA ALA A 100 0.34 3.97 -14.36
C ALA A 100 1.81 4.39 -14.62
N SER A 101 2.59 4.55 -13.55
CA SER A 101 4.00 4.88 -13.62
C SER A 101 4.82 3.76 -14.30
N TYR A 102 4.52 2.50 -13.96
CA TYR A 102 5.13 1.34 -14.61
C TYR A 102 4.81 1.27 -16.10
N CYS A 103 3.51 1.35 -16.45
CA CYS A 103 3.07 1.33 -17.85
C CYS A 103 3.69 2.46 -18.67
N ARG A 104 3.81 3.65 -18.10
CA ARG A 104 4.49 4.79 -18.75
C ARG A 104 5.96 4.52 -18.96
N ASP A 105 6.68 3.99 -17.95
CA ASP A 105 8.12 3.74 -18.02
C ASP A 105 8.46 2.62 -19.03
N LYS A 106 7.57 1.64 -19.19
CA LYS A 106 7.70 0.55 -20.17
C LYS A 106 7.12 0.90 -21.55
N LYS A 107 6.55 2.08 -21.75
CA LYS A 107 5.82 2.47 -22.97
C LYS A 107 4.71 1.45 -23.31
N GLY A 108 4.00 1.01 -22.28
CA GLY A 108 2.96 0.01 -22.38
C GLY A 108 1.87 0.38 -23.39
N TYR A 109 1.23 -0.63 -23.97
CA TYR A 109 0.13 -0.45 -24.90
C TYR A 109 -1.08 0.19 -24.21
N ALA A 110 -1.52 1.35 -24.69
CA ALA A 110 -2.54 2.17 -24.04
C ALA A 110 -3.88 1.43 -23.75
N PRO A 111 -4.43 0.58 -24.63
CA PRO A 111 -5.62 -0.19 -24.34
C PRO A 111 -5.48 -1.13 -23.13
N TRP A 112 -4.34 -1.82 -22.98
CA TRP A 112 -4.09 -2.66 -21.79
C TRP A 112 -4.04 -1.84 -20.51
N PHE A 113 -3.45 -0.65 -20.56
CA PHE A 113 -3.48 0.27 -19.42
C PHE A 113 -4.91 0.65 -19.04
N LEU A 114 -5.76 0.97 -20.01
CA LEU A 114 -7.17 1.29 -19.75
C LEU A 114 -7.92 0.10 -19.14
N VAL A 115 -7.72 -1.12 -19.65
CA VAL A 115 -8.32 -2.33 -19.08
C VAL A 115 -7.88 -2.51 -17.62
N ILE A 116 -6.59 -2.36 -17.33
CA ILE A 116 -6.07 -2.45 -15.96
C ILE A 116 -6.73 -1.40 -15.05
N MET A 117 -6.87 -0.16 -15.51
CA MET A 117 -7.51 0.90 -14.73
C MET A 117 -9.00 0.64 -14.52
N LEU A 118 -9.73 0.14 -15.51
CA LEU A 118 -11.12 -0.26 -15.37
C LEU A 118 -11.29 -1.38 -14.33
N LEU A 119 -10.40 -2.38 -14.34
CA LEU A 119 -10.40 -3.44 -13.32
C LEU A 119 -10.04 -2.90 -11.94
N MET A 120 -9.06 -2.00 -11.85
CA MET A 120 -8.66 -1.37 -10.59
C MET A 120 -9.81 -0.58 -9.96
N PHE A 121 -10.51 0.24 -10.72
CA PHE A 121 -11.60 1.09 -10.24
C PHE A 121 -12.99 0.46 -10.40
N SER A 122 -13.06 -0.86 -10.69
CA SER A 122 -14.34 -1.57 -10.68
C SER A 122 -14.92 -1.62 -9.27
N LEU A 123 -16.26 -1.54 -9.16
CA LEU A 123 -16.96 -1.60 -7.88
C LEU A 123 -17.01 -3.01 -7.25
N ASN A 124 -16.32 -4.00 -7.80
CA ASN A 124 -16.19 -5.32 -7.17
C ASN A 124 -15.57 -5.29 -5.76
N LYS A 125 -14.97 -4.15 -5.39
CA LYS A 125 -14.36 -3.90 -4.07
C LYS A 125 -15.19 -2.94 -3.21
N TRP A 126 -16.48 -2.77 -3.55
CA TRP A 126 -17.36 -1.82 -2.88
C TRP A 126 -17.39 -2.00 -1.36
N GLU A 127 -17.40 -3.24 -0.90
CA GLU A 127 -17.39 -3.57 0.53
C GLU A 127 -16.12 -3.07 1.23
N MET A 128 -14.95 -3.27 0.64
CA MET A 128 -13.69 -2.76 1.19
C MET A 128 -13.59 -1.23 1.10
N LEU A 129 -14.16 -0.61 0.06
CA LEU A 129 -14.18 0.84 -0.09
C LEU A 129 -15.12 1.49 0.92
N GLY A 130 -16.28 0.86 1.17
CA GLY A 130 -17.28 1.32 2.14
C GLY A 130 -16.97 0.91 3.59
N ASN A 131 -15.92 0.13 3.83
CA ASN A 131 -15.51 -0.27 5.17
C ASN A 131 -14.30 0.57 5.62
N GLY A 132 -14.47 1.30 6.73
CA GLY A 132 -13.42 2.14 7.29
C GLY A 132 -12.13 1.40 7.70
N SER A 133 -12.11 0.07 7.74
CA SER A 133 -10.89 -0.73 7.95
C SER A 133 -10.11 -1.04 6.67
N GLY A 134 -10.72 -0.84 5.49
CA GLY A 134 -10.16 -1.24 4.20
C GLY A 134 -8.94 -0.45 3.74
N TRP A 135 -8.76 0.78 4.22
CA TRP A 135 -7.66 1.66 3.80
C TRP A 135 -6.27 1.05 4.02
N VAL A 136 -6.10 0.28 5.09
CA VAL A 136 -4.84 -0.38 5.44
C VAL A 136 -4.45 -1.40 4.38
N CYS A 137 -5.42 -2.19 3.89
CA CYS A 137 -5.20 -3.15 2.81
C CYS A 137 -4.81 -2.45 1.50
N PHE A 138 -5.51 -1.38 1.14
CA PHE A 138 -5.20 -0.62 -0.08
C PHE A 138 -3.83 0.05 0.00
N LEU A 139 -3.46 0.58 1.15
CA LEU A 139 -2.16 1.21 1.36
C LEU A 139 -1.02 0.18 1.29
N SER A 140 -1.23 -1.03 1.81
CA SER A 140 -0.29 -2.14 1.71
C SER A 140 -0.06 -2.55 0.25
N ILE A 141 -1.15 -2.69 -0.52
CA ILE A 141 -1.07 -2.97 -1.97
C ILE A 141 -0.32 -1.85 -2.69
N ALA A 142 -0.59 -0.59 -2.35
CA ALA A 142 0.10 0.55 -2.94
C ALA A 142 1.61 0.50 -2.64
N GLY A 143 2.01 0.26 -1.39
CA GLY A 143 3.41 0.13 -1.01
C GLY A 143 4.10 -1.03 -1.72
N PHE A 144 3.43 -2.18 -1.83
CA PHE A 144 3.91 -3.34 -2.56
C PHE A 144 4.13 -3.03 -4.05
N TYR A 145 3.16 -2.42 -4.74
CA TYR A 145 3.31 -2.05 -6.15
C TYR A 145 4.42 -1.02 -6.36
N TRP A 146 4.50 0.00 -5.51
CA TRP A 146 5.58 0.98 -5.58
C TRP A 146 6.94 0.35 -5.37
N ASN A 147 7.09 -0.60 -4.45
CA ASN A 147 8.35 -1.33 -4.25
C ASN A 147 8.80 -2.00 -5.55
N PHE A 148 7.91 -2.72 -6.24
CA PHE A 148 8.24 -3.38 -7.50
C PHE A 148 8.52 -2.41 -8.65
N VAL A 149 7.80 -1.30 -8.75
CA VAL A 149 8.06 -0.27 -9.75
C VAL A 149 9.44 0.35 -9.55
N ILE A 150 9.82 0.63 -8.32
CA ILE A 150 11.12 1.20 -7.99
C ILE A 150 12.23 0.17 -8.24
N LEU A 151 12.02 -1.08 -7.82
CA LEU A 151 12.93 -2.18 -8.06
C LEU A 151 13.23 -2.37 -9.55
N ASP A 152 12.17 -2.38 -10.40
CA ASP A 152 12.33 -2.45 -11.85
C ASP A 152 13.13 -1.29 -12.41
N ARG A 153 12.92 -0.07 -11.90
CA ARG A 153 13.71 1.10 -12.32
C ARG A 153 15.18 0.95 -11.96
N THR A 154 15.46 0.48 -10.76
CA THR A 154 16.82 0.24 -10.27
C THR A 154 17.54 -0.82 -11.12
N VAL A 155 16.88 -1.94 -11.36
CA VAL A 155 17.43 -3.03 -12.20
C VAL A 155 17.65 -2.58 -13.64
N CYS A 156 16.76 -1.75 -14.19
CA CYS A 156 16.86 -1.24 -15.56
C CYS A 156 17.75 0.01 -15.71
N GLY A 157 18.44 0.46 -14.66
CA GLY A 157 19.29 1.66 -14.71
C GLY A 157 18.52 2.96 -14.97
N ARG A 158 17.25 3.04 -14.58
CA ARG A 158 16.36 4.21 -14.74
C ARG A 158 15.99 4.83 -13.40
N GLU A 159 16.90 4.72 -12.44
CA GLU A 159 16.72 5.21 -11.07
C GLU A 159 16.42 6.69 -11.02
N ARG A 160 15.54 7.07 -10.09
CA ARG A 160 15.30 8.44 -9.67
C ARG A 160 16.05 8.71 -8.36
N LYS A 161 16.24 9.99 -8.05
CA LYS A 161 17.04 10.46 -6.89
C LYS A 161 16.74 9.76 -5.56
N TYR A 162 15.48 9.37 -5.33
CA TYR A 162 15.04 8.79 -4.05
C TYR A 162 14.69 7.30 -4.12
N ASP A 163 14.82 6.66 -5.28
CA ASP A 163 14.37 5.27 -5.47
C ASP A 163 15.10 4.31 -4.52
N ARG A 164 16.41 4.46 -4.34
CA ARG A 164 17.20 3.61 -3.42
C ARG A 164 16.80 3.76 -1.95
N VAL A 165 16.44 4.96 -1.53
CA VAL A 165 15.95 5.20 -0.16
C VAL A 165 14.58 4.57 0.03
N LEU A 166 13.71 4.70 -0.97
CA LEU A 166 12.37 4.13 -0.93
C LEU A 166 12.38 2.60 -0.94
N LEU A 167 13.31 1.94 -1.63
CA LEU A 167 13.45 0.48 -1.59
C LEU A 167 13.69 -0.05 -0.18
N LYS A 168 14.39 0.70 0.67
CA LYS A 168 14.63 0.35 2.07
C LYS A 168 13.47 0.77 2.98
N ALA A 169 12.90 1.95 2.73
CA ALA A 169 11.85 2.51 3.57
C ALA A 169 10.49 1.81 3.41
N LEU A 170 10.13 1.40 2.19
CA LEU A 170 8.82 0.79 1.92
C LEU A 170 8.56 -0.51 2.69
N PRO A 171 9.49 -1.48 2.81
CA PRO A 171 9.28 -2.67 3.62
C PRO A 171 9.05 -2.35 5.09
N ALA A 172 9.85 -1.43 5.67
CA ALA A 172 9.68 -0.99 7.05
C ALA A 172 8.33 -0.27 7.25
N PHE A 173 7.96 0.60 6.31
CA PHE A 173 6.68 1.30 6.33
C PHE A 173 5.49 0.33 6.26
N LEU A 174 5.55 -0.69 5.39
CA LEU A 174 4.53 -1.72 5.31
C LEU A 174 4.38 -2.49 6.63
N THR A 175 5.48 -2.79 7.31
CA THR A 175 5.47 -3.48 8.59
C THR A 175 4.84 -2.63 9.69
N LEU A 176 5.13 -1.33 9.73
CA LEU A 176 4.57 -0.40 10.71
C LEU A 176 3.07 -0.16 10.50
N LEU A 177 2.59 -0.21 9.25
CA LEU A 177 1.19 0.03 8.93
C LEU A 177 0.30 -1.18 9.16
N VAL A 178 0.82 -2.37 8.89
CA VAL A 178 0.01 -3.59 8.79
C VAL A 178 0.69 -4.74 9.51
N ALA A 179 0.55 -4.77 10.82
CA ALA A 179 0.77 -6.00 11.56
C ALA A 179 -0.39 -6.97 11.23
N GLY A 180 -0.23 -7.81 10.21
CA GLY A 180 -1.28 -8.74 9.83
C GLY A 180 -0.90 -9.65 8.65
N PRO A 181 -1.75 -10.64 8.33
CA PRO A 181 -1.46 -11.68 7.32
C PRO A 181 -1.16 -11.11 5.93
N TYR A 182 -1.73 -9.97 5.56
CA TYR A 182 -1.49 -9.34 4.26
C TYR A 182 -0.05 -8.84 4.10
N CYS A 183 0.51 -8.22 5.14
CA CYS A 183 1.88 -7.71 5.11
C CYS A 183 2.90 -8.84 5.03
N GLY A 184 2.68 -9.93 5.74
CA GLY A 184 3.54 -11.11 5.70
C GLY A 184 3.66 -11.70 4.30
N SER A 185 2.55 -11.83 3.57
CA SER A 185 2.55 -12.32 2.18
C SER A 185 3.34 -11.40 1.24
N TYR A 186 3.15 -10.09 1.35
CA TYR A 186 3.88 -9.13 0.51
C TYR A 186 5.37 -9.11 0.84
N SER A 187 5.74 -9.17 2.11
CA SER A 187 7.13 -9.25 2.56
C SER A 187 7.81 -10.53 2.07
N LEU A 188 7.10 -11.68 2.07
CA LEU A 188 7.61 -12.93 1.53
C LEU A 188 7.91 -12.83 0.03
N ILE A 189 6.97 -12.29 -0.76
CA ILE A 189 7.17 -12.10 -2.21
C ILE A 189 8.33 -11.14 -2.49
N MET A 190 8.45 -10.05 -1.73
CA MET A 190 9.58 -9.13 -1.83
C MET A 190 10.90 -9.85 -1.50
N THR A 191 10.95 -10.62 -0.42
CA THR A 191 12.13 -11.43 -0.05
C THR A 191 12.56 -12.36 -1.19
N MET A 192 11.61 -13.09 -1.78
CA MET A 192 11.90 -13.95 -2.93
C MET A 192 12.47 -13.17 -4.12
N ALA A 193 11.93 -11.99 -4.43
CA ALA A 193 12.43 -11.15 -5.51
C ALA A 193 13.87 -10.67 -5.26
N TYR A 194 14.16 -10.17 -4.05
CA TYR A 194 15.52 -9.74 -3.69
C TYR A 194 16.53 -10.90 -3.66
N CYS A 195 16.12 -12.08 -3.17
CA CYS A 195 16.95 -13.29 -3.25
C CYS A 195 17.26 -13.67 -4.70
N ALA A 196 16.26 -13.64 -5.58
CA ALA A 196 16.46 -13.94 -6.99
C ALA A 196 17.42 -12.95 -7.67
N LEU A 197 17.32 -11.65 -7.33
CA LEU A 197 18.24 -10.62 -7.82
C LEU A 197 19.67 -10.84 -7.32
N LEU A 198 19.87 -11.16 -6.06
CA LEU A 198 21.19 -11.47 -5.49
C LEU A 198 21.83 -12.68 -6.16
N VAL A 199 21.06 -13.75 -6.34
CA VAL A 199 21.55 -14.98 -7.02
C VAL A 199 21.88 -14.67 -8.48
N SER A 200 21.03 -13.91 -9.18
CA SER A 200 21.27 -13.52 -10.57
C SER A 200 22.55 -12.68 -10.71
N ASP A 201 22.72 -11.69 -9.84
CA ASP A 201 23.89 -10.81 -9.85
C ASP A 201 25.18 -11.57 -9.47
N TYR A 202 25.12 -12.46 -8.47
CA TYR A 202 26.23 -13.33 -8.11
C TYR A 202 26.65 -14.26 -9.25
N ARG A 203 25.68 -14.86 -9.95
CA ARG A 203 25.97 -15.71 -11.12
C ARG A 203 26.69 -14.96 -12.23
N LYS A 204 26.28 -13.69 -12.45
CA LYS A 204 26.83 -12.84 -13.52
C LYS A 204 28.20 -12.27 -13.16
N ASN A 205 28.32 -11.73 -11.95
CA ASN A 205 29.49 -10.92 -11.55
C ASN A 205 30.44 -11.65 -10.60
N ARG A 206 30.07 -12.83 -10.10
CA ARG A 206 30.82 -13.61 -9.09
C ARG A 206 31.14 -12.81 -7.82
N ARG A 207 30.38 -11.77 -7.54
CA ARG A 207 30.50 -10.92 -6.34
C ARG A 207 29.11 -10.66 -5.78
N ILE A 208 29.04 -10.57 -4.44
CA ILE A 208 27.80 -10.19 -3.75
C ILE A 208 27.65 -8.68 -3.85
N ASN A 209 26.55 -8.22 -4.42
CA ASN A 209 26.18 -6.82 -4.44
C ASN A 209 25.71 -6.40 -3.03
N LYS A 210 26.50 -5.55 -2.40
CA LYS A 210 26.23 -5.11 -1.01
C LYS A 210 24.92 -4.32 -0.88
N GLU A 211 24.51 -3.61 -1.92
CA GLU A 211 23.24 -2.86 -1.92
C GLU A 211 22.04 -3.81 -1.89
N TRP A 212 22.02 -4.82 -2.77
CA TRP A 212 20.95 -5.83 -2.76
C TRP A 212 20.93 -6.65 -1.47
N ALA A 213 22.09 -6.92 -0.88
CA ALA A 213 22.17 -7.60 0.41
C ALA A 213 21.60 -6.72 1.53
N ALA A 214 21.87 -5.41 1.52
CA ALA A 214 21.29 -4.48 2.48
C ALA A 214 19.77 -4.37 2.32
N ASP A 215 19.28 -4.25 1.08
CA ASP A 215 17.83 -4.18 0.81
C ASP A 215 17.12 -5.46 1.25
N LEU A 216 17.72 -6.64 1.01
CA LEU A 216 17.21 -7.91 1.52
C LEU A 216 17.17 -7.94 3.05
N ALA A 217 18.20 -7.44 3.73
CA ALA A 217 18.23 -7.38 5.19
C ALA A 217 17.11 -6.49 5.75
N PHE A 218 16.80 -5.35 5.10
CA PHE A 218 15.65 -4.53 5.49
C PHE A 218 14.31 -5.24 5.30
N VAL A 219 14.13 -5.97 4.19
CA VAL A 219 12.89 -6.74 3.94
C VAL A 219 12.75 -7.89 4.95
N LEU A 220 13.85 -8.60 5.26
CA LEU A 220 13.85 -9.67 6.26
C LEU A 220 13.60 -9.14 7.67
N GLY A 221 14.18 -7.98 8.02
CA GLY A 221 13.91 -7.30 9.28
C GLY A 221 12.43 -6.93 9.42
N ALA A 222 11.83 -6.43 8.36
CA ALA A 222 10.39 -6.16 8.29
C ALA A 222 9.56 -7.44 8.45
N LEU A 223 9.94 -8.54 7.78
CA LEU A 223 9.27 -9.83 7.92
C LEU A 223 9.36 -10.38 9.34
N GLY A 224 10.55 -10.33 9.97
CA GLY A 224 10.77 -10.83 11.33
C GLY A 224 10.03 -10.04 12.41
N SER A 225 9.69 -8.78 12.17
CA SER A 225 8.87 -7.98 13.09
C SER A 225 7.37 -8.23 12.97
N THR A 226 6.95 -8.96 11.95
CA THR A 226 5.53 -9.29 11.67
C THR A 226 5.11 -10.60 12.35
N PHE A 227 6.06 -11.45 12.72
CA PHE A 227 5.88 -12.71 13.45
C PHE A 227 6.45 -12.63 14.85
#